data_658648e9e995b1e81b7dc650888d6fc4
#
_entry.id   658648e9e995b1e81b7dc650888d6fc4
#
_cell.length_a   1.000
_cell.length_b   1.000
_cell.length_c   1.000
_cell.angle_alpha   90.00
_cell.angle_beta   90.00
_cell.angle_gamma   90.00
#
_symmetry.space_group_name_H-M   'P 1'
#
loop_
_entity.id
_entity.type
_entity.pdbx_description
1 polymer ?
#
loop_
_entity_poly.entity_id
_entity_poly.type
_entity_poly.pdbx_seq_one_letter_code
_entity_poly.pdbx_strand_id
1 'polypeptide(L)'
;MKRFQLIEIEDQTWLPNSVRDALTDYLQFMTYHTQPYAPIVPQLERALEQTNTRQIVDLCSGGAGPWLSLYPALQQSGSMRVLLTDKFPNVQAFQRAGFLSNGALEFIAESVDATDVPDDVVGFRTLFASFHHFSPAQAHAILSDAVEKRQGIGVFEATHRSALAILLMFLTPLLVLIFTPFIRPFRPSRLLWTYVVPVVPFVVLFDGIVSCLRTYNPTELQVLTAELSSGTQYQWEIGEQRAERAPLPVTYLLGYPTAAEQINGREGETATLYERRSVNFSLCISGFAPRHLDRSAAIL
;
A
#
# COMPACT_ATOMS: atom_id res chain seq x y z
N MET A 1 19.46 11.87 -10.15
CA MET A 1 18.76 13.18 -10.00
C MET A 1 18.57 13.48 -8.52
N LYS A 2 18.57 14.77 -8.09
CA LYS A 2 18.28 15.16 -6.72
C LYS A 2 16.80 14.90 -6.41
N ARG A 3 16.47 14.51 -5.16
CA ARG A 3 15.10 14.37 -4.67
C ARG A 3 14.47 15.74 -4.46
N PHE A 4 13.22 15.91 -4.91
CA PHE A 4 12.44 17.12 -4.72
C PHE A 4 11.15 16.78 -3.96
N GLN A 5 10.93 17.47 -2.85
CA GLN A 5 9.70 17.32 -2.05
C GLN A 5 8.67 18.33 -2.59
N LEU A 6 8.03 17.97 -3.70
CA LEU A 6 6.92 18.72 -4.29
C LEU A 6 5.59 18.28 -3.66
N ILE A 7 4.53 19.03 -3.90
CA ILE A 7 3.18 18.75 -3.41
C ILE A 7 2.46 17.89 -4.46
N GLU A 8 1.84 16.80 -4.06
CA GLU A 8 0.90 16.05 -4.88
C GLU A 8 -0.53 16.54 -4.66
N ILE A 9 -1.30 16.59 -5.73
CA ILE A 9 -2.68 17.08 -5.70
C ILE A 9 -3.56 16.12 -4.90
N GLU A 10 -3.30 14.82 -5.00
CA GLU A 10 -4.03 13.78 -4.27
C GLU A 10 -3.92 13.93 -2.75
N ASP A 11 -2.78 14.41 -2.25
CA ASP A 11 -2.55 14.66 -0.81
C ASP A 11 -3.37 15.85 -0.26
N GLN A 12 -3.95 16.70 -1.13
CA GLN A 12 -4.55 17.96 -0.70
C GLN A 12 -5.94 17.74 -0.10
N THR A 13 -6.19 18.36 1.05
CA THR A 13 -7.48 18.28 1.77
C THR A 13 -8.65 18.92 1.03
N TRP A 14 -8.37 19.88 0.13
CA TRP A 14 -9.39 20.55 -0.69
C TRP A 14 -9.84 19.73 -1.91
N LEU A 15 -9.12 18.65 -2.26
CA LEU A 15 -9.49 17.79 -3.40
C LEU A 15 -10.81 17.05 -3.10
N PRO A 16 -11.84 17.16 -3.97
CA PRO A 16 -13.09 16.47 -3.77
C PRO A 16 -12.90 14.94 -3.67
N ASN A 17 -13.58 14.31 -2.72
CA ASN A 17 -13.49 12.85 -2.54
C ASN A 17 -13.81 12.07 -3.82
N SER A 18 -14.78 12.55 -4.64
CA SER A 18 -15.13 11.91 -5.90
C SER A 18 -14.00 11.94 -6.95
N VAL A 19 -13.09 12.91 -6.88
CA VAL A 19 -11.87 12.95 -7.70
C VAL A 19 -10.83 12.00 -7.11
N ARG A 20 -10.58 12.08 -5.80
CA ARG A 20 -9.63 11.18 -5.10
C ARG A 20 -10.02 9.71 -5.30
N ASP A 21 -11.30 9.36 -5.15
CA ASP A 21 -11.80 8.01 -5.42
C ASP A 21 -11.56 7.57 -6.89
N ALA A 22 -11.70 8.50 -7.83
CA ALA A 22 -11.45 8.19 -9.24
C ALA A 22 -9.97 7.94 -9.53
N LEU A 23 -9.07 8.67 -8.86
CA LEU A 23 -7.61 8.46 -8.94
C LEU A 23 -7.24 7.11 -8.34
N THR A 24 -7.65 6.83 -7.11
CA THR A 24 -7.33 5.57 -6.42
C THR A 24 -7.95 4.35 -7.13
N ASP A 25 -9.17 4.45 -7.67
CA ASP A 25 -9.79 3.40 -8.49
C ASP A 25 -8.96 3.11 -9.76
N TYR A 26 -8.43 4.15 -10.43
CA TYR A 26 -7.57 4.00 -11.61
C TYR A 26 -6.23 3.36 -11.24
N LEU A 27 -5.57 3.85 -10.18
CA LEU A 27 -4.29 3.30 -9.72
C LEU A 27 -4.43 1.84 -9.30
N GLN A 28 -5.50 1.49 -8.58
CA GLN A 28 -5.79 0.11 -8.21
C GLN A 28 -6.02 -0.77 -9.44
N PHE A 29 -6.81 -0.30 -10.42
CA PHE A 29 -7.05 -1.02 -11.67
C PHE A 29 -5.74 -1.29 -12.41
N MET A 30 -4.88 -0.28 -12.57
CA MET A 30 -3.59 -0.44 -13.22
C MET A 30 -2.68 -1.40 -12.45
N THR A 31 -2.60 -1.27 -11.13
CA THR A 31 -1.79 -2.16 -10.28
C THR A 31 -2.26 -3.61 -10.37
N TYR A 32 -3.57 -3.85 -10.38
CA TYR A 32 -4.14 -5.18 -10.52
C TYR A 32 -3.76 -5.83 -11.87
N HIS A 33 -3.89 -5.09 -12.98
CA HIS A 33 -3.64 -5.63 -14.31
C HIS A 33 -2.17 -5.71 -14.70
N THR A 34 -1.33 -4.79 -14.23
CA THR A 34 0.10 -4.77 -14.55
C THR A 34 0.96 -5.54 -13.55
N GLN A 35 0.45 -5.81 -12.35
CA GLN A 35 1.10 -6.56 -11.27
C GLN A 35 2.57 -6.15 -11.02
N PRO A 36 2.87 -4.86 -10.86
CA PRO A 36 4.26 -4.38 -10.76
C PRO A 36 4.98 -4.96 -9.57
N TYR A 37 4.25 -5.33 -8.51
CA TYR A 37 4.81 -5.87 -7.26
C TYR A 37 4.95 -7.40 -7.22
N ALA A 38 4.52 -8.14 -8.26
CA ALA A 38 4.71 -9.60 -8.29
C ALA A 38 6.17 -10.04 -8.07
N PRO A 39 7.20 -9.32 -8.58
CA PRO A 39 8.60 -9.72 -8.40
C PRO A 39 9.10 -9.66 -6.96
N ILE A 40 8.45 -8.92 -6.05
CA ILE A 40 8.90 -8.78 -4.66
C ILE A 40 8.29 -9.83 -3.71
N VAL A 41 7.40 -10.67 -4.21
CA VAL A 41 6.75 -11.71 -3.39
C VAL A 41 7.76 -12.58 -2.63
N PRO A 42 8.84 -13.12 -3.26
CA PRO A 42 9.80 -13.93 -2.54
C PRO A 42 10.54 -13.18 -1.41
N GLN A 43 10.79 -11.87 -1.59
CA GLN A 43 11.43 -11.03 -0.57
C GLN A 43 10.48 -10.80 0.61
N LEU A 44 9.20 -10.52 0.32
CA LEU A 44 8.18 -10.35 1.34
C LEU A 44 7.94 -11.65 2.12
N GLU A 45 7.85 -12.79 1.44
CA GLU A 45 7.71 -14.11 2.10
C GLU A 45 8.86 -14.38 3.07
N ARG A 46 10.11 -14.17 2.64
CA ARG A 46 11.28 -14.32 3.53
C ARG A 46 11.19 -13.40 4.76
N ALA A 47 10.79 -12.15 4.58
CA ALA A 47 10.67 -11.21 5.68
C ALA A 47 9.56 -11.62 6.67
N LEU A 48 8.44 -12.15 6.18
CA LEU A 48 7.36 -12.70 7.00
C LEU A 48 7.80 -13.96 7.77
N GLU A 49 8.59 -14.83 7.13
CA GLU A 49 9.20 -16.00 7.79
C GLU A 49 10.19 -15.57 8.88
N GLN A 50 11.05 -14.58 8.61
CA GLN A 50 12.02 -14.04 9.57
C GLN A 50 11.32 -13.44 10.81
N THR A 51 10.20 -12.79 10.63
CA THR A 51 9.41 -12.24 11.75
C THR A 51 8.44 -13.25 12.37
N ASN A 52 8.29 -14.43 11.76
CA ASN A 52 7.32 -15.45 12.14
C ASN A 52 5.91 -14.87 12.36
N THR A 53 5.51 -13.95 11.48
CA THR A 53 4.18 -13.31 11.52
C THR A 53 3.31 -13.79 10.37
N ARG A 54 1.99 -13.89 10.63
CA ARG A 54 0.96 -14.27 9.67
C ARG A 54 -0.03 -13.13 9.43
N GLN A 55 0.24 -11.97 10.01
CA GLN A 55 -0.54 -10.77 9.86
C GLN A 55 0.28 -9.66 9.21
N ILE A 56 -0.22 -9.10 8.15
CA ILE A 56 0.30 -7.91 7.51
C ILE A 56 -0.61 -6.74 7.88
N VAL A 57 0.01 -5.60 8.20
CA VAL A 57 -0.68 -4.31 8.37
C VAL A 57 -0.25 -3.42 7.22
N ASP A 58 -1.15 -3.23 6.26
CA ASP A 58 -0.87 -2.37 5.11
C ASP A 58 -1.19 -0.93 5.46
N LEU A 59 -0.18 -0.09 5.49
CA LEU A 59 -0.28 1.34 5.79
C LEU A 59 -0.45 2.13 4.49
N CYS A 60 -1.28 3.17 4.51
CA CYS A 60 -1.58 3.99 3.33
C CYS A 60 -2.17 3.15 2.19
N SER A 61 -3.11 2.27 2.50
CA SER A 61 -3.66 1.29 1.56
C SER A 61 -4.50 1.90 0.43
N GLY A 62 -4.95 3.15 0.54
CA GLY A 62 -5.70 3.86 -0.50
C GLY A 62 -6.93 3.07 -0.99
N GLY A 63 -6.86 2.54 -2.21
CA GLY A 63 -7.89 1.67 -2.81
C GLY A 63 -7.66 0.18 -2.57
N ALA A 64 -6.98 -0.24 -1.50
CA ALA A 64 -6.49 -1.58 -1.18
C ALA A 64 -5.17 -1.98 -1.91
N GLY A 65 -4.45 -1.02 -2.47
CA GLY A 65 -3.12 -1.22 -3.04
C GLY A 65 -3.03 -2.43 -3.99
N PRO A 66 -1.96 -3.20 -3.95
CA PRO A 66 -1.76 -4.37 -4.81
C PRO A 66 -2.38 -5.66 -4.25
N TRP A 67 -3.07 -5.63 -3.11
CA TRP A 67 -3.41 -6.82 -2.34
C TRP A 67 -4.32 -7.80 -3.07
N LEU A 68 -5.23 -7.34 -3.92
CA LEU A 68 -6.08 -8.24 -4.71
C LEU A 68 -5.28 -9.12 -5.68
N SER A 69 -4.08 -8.68 -6.09
CA SER A 69 -3.17 -9.46 -6.95
C SER A 69 -2.07 -10.18 -6.18
N LEU A 70 -1.56 -9.61 -5.08
CA LEU A 70 -0.48 -10.21 -4.28
C LEU A 70 -0.97 -11.29 -3.33
N TYR A 71 -2.13 -11.11 -2.71
CA TYR A 71 -2.65 -12.03 -1.71
C TYR A 71 -2.74 -13.49 -2.21
N PRO A 72 -3.25 -13.79 -3.43
CA PRO A 72 -3.31 -15.16 -3.93
C PRO A 72 -1.93 -15.83 -4.07
N ALA A 73 -0.88 -15.07 -4.36
CA ALA A 73 0.49 -15.60 -4.43
C ALA A 73 1.01 -15.95 -3.04
N LEU A 74 0.87 -15.05 -2.08
CA LEU A 74 1.31 -15.23 -0.69
C LEU A 74 0.53 -16.33 0.05
N GLN A 75 -0.73 -16.57 -0.31
CA GLN A 75 -1.57 -17.62 0.29
C GLN A 75 -1.01 -19.03 0.05
N GLN A 76 -0.21 -19.24 -1.00
CA GLN A 76 0.41 -20.52 -1.29
C GLN A 76 1.39 -20.95 -0.18
N SER A 77 1.98 -20.00 0.52
CA SER A 77 2.91 -20.22 1.64
C SER A 77 2.21 -20.38 3.01
N GLY A 78 0.88 -20.37 3.05
CA GLY A 78 0.05 -20.59 4.24
C GLY A 78 -1.02 -19.51 4.44
N SER A 79 -1.92 -19.72 5.42
CA SER A 79 -2.96 -18.76 5.74
C SER A 79 -2.34 -17.45 6.26
N MET A 80 -2.69 -16.35 5.64
CA MET A 80 -2.22 -15.02 5.99
C MET A 80 -3.41 -14.08 6.09
N ARG A 81 -3.33 -13.07 6.96
CA ARG A 81 -4.31 -11.99 7.06
C ARG A 81 -3.66 -10.68 6.66
N VAL A 82 -4.40 -9.85 5.98
CA VAL A 82 -3.97 -8.50 5.62
C VAL A 82 -4.98 -7.52 6.19
N LEU A 83 -4.50 -6.60 7.02
CA LEU A 83 -5.27 -5.53 7.62
C LEU A 83 -4.97 -4.23 6.87
N LEU A 84 -5.93 -3.75 6.10
CA LEU A 84 -5.82 -2.51 5.34
C LEU A 84 -6.06 -1.31 6.26
N THR A 85 -5.17 -0.34 6.23
CA THR A 85 -5.26 0.90 7.01
C THR A 85 -4.88 2.11 6.17
N ASP A 86 -5.43 3.27 6.50
CA ASP A 86 -5.12 4.52 5.82
C ASP A 86 -5.36 5.72 6.73
N LYS A 87 -4.71 6.84 6.48
CA LYS A 87 -5.00 8.10 7.14
C LYS A 87 -6.37 8.66 6.73
N PHE A 88 -6.81 8.36 5.50
CA PHE A 88 -8.10 8.74 4.92
C PHE A 88 -8.81 7.50 4.35
N PRO A 89 -9.34 6.60 5.21
CA PRO A 89 -9.80 5.28 4.79
C PRO A 89 -10.89 5.33 3.71
N ASN A 90 -10.66 4.70 2.56
CA ASN A 90 -11.71 4.46 1.57
C ASN A 90 -12.47 3.18 1.93
N VAL A 91 -13.41 3.32 2.89
CA VAL A 91 -14.17 2.19 3.44
C VAL A 91 -14.89 1.38 2.35
N GLN A 92 -15.39 2.03 1.29
CA GLN A 92 -16.07 1.32 0.19
C GLN A 92 -15.11 0.45 -0.62
N ALA A 93 -13.88 0.95 -0.89
CA ALA A 93 -12.86 0.16 -1.56
C ALA A 93 -12.40 -1.00 -0.67
N PHE A 94 -12.22 -0.77 0.62
CA PHE A 94 -11.84 -1.80 1.60
C PHE A 94 -12.90 -2.90 1.73
N GLN A 95 -14.17 -2.54 1.87
CA GLN A 95 -15.29 -3.51 1.88
C GLN A 95 -15.31 -4.36 0.62
N ARG A 96 -15.10 -3.73 -0.54
CA ARG A 96 -15.01 -4.44 -1.81
C ARG A 96 -13.82 -5.40 -1.85
N ALA A 97 -12.65 -4.97 -1.40
CA ALA A 97 -11.46 -5.81 -1.34
C ALA A 97 -11.67 -7.02 -0.42
N GLY A 98 -12.28 -6.81 0.75
CA GLY A 98 -12.68 -7.87 1.68
C GLY A 98 -13.65 -8.87 1.04
N PHE A 99 -14.67 -8.38 0.31
CA PHE A 99 -15.60 -9.25 -0.42
C PHE A 99 -14.89 -10.08 -1.51
N LEU A 100 -14.05 -9.44 -2.33
CA LEU A 100 -13.33 -10.11 -3.42
C LEU A 100 -12.32 -11.15 -2.92
N SER A 101 -11.74 -10.94 -1.75
CA SER A 101 -10.77 -11.83 -1.12
C SER A 101 -11.41 -12.92 -0.23
N ASN A 102 -12.75 -13.03 -0.19
CA ASN A 102 -13.48 -13.93 0.73
C ASN A 102 -13.16 -13.68 2.21
N GLY A 103 -12.97 -12.40 2.60
CA GLY A 103 -12.69 -11.99 3.97
C GLY A 103 -11.22 -12.05 4.39
N ALA A 104 -10.31 -12.38 3.47
CA ALA A 104 -8.88 -12.43 3.79
C ALA A 104 -8.23 -11.03 3.91
N LEU A 105 -8.80 -10.03 3.26
CA LEU A 105 -8.44 -8.63 3.42
C LEU A 105 -9.44 -8.00 4.41
N GLU A 106 -8.97 -7.76 5.61
CA GLU A 106 -9.68 -7.04 6.68
C GLU A 106 -9.30 -5.55 6.63
N PHE A 107 -9.98 -4.67 7.36
CA PHE A 107 -9.63 -3.25 7.38
C PHE A 107 -10.00 -2.55 8.69
N ILE A 108 -9.31 -1.44 8.97
CA ILE A 108 -9.67 -0.47 10.00
C ILE A 108 -10.37 0.71 9.33
N ALA A 109 -11.57 1.06 9.81
CA ALA A 109 -12.35 2.17 9.27
C ALA A 109 -11.92 3.53 9.84
N GLU A 110 -11.24 3.52 10.98
CA GLU A 110 -10.68 4.70 11.62
C GLU A 110 -9.38 5.12 10.94
N SER A 111 -9.01 6.39 11.10
CA SER A 111 -7.75 6.93 10.60
C SER A 111 -6.56 6.31 11.31
N VAL A 112 -5.59 5.80 10.55
CA VAL A 112 -4.30 5.31 11.05
C VAL A 112 -3.19 6.13 10.42
N ASP A 113 -2.43 6.84 11.23
CA ASP A 113 -1.25 7.58 10.77
C ASP A 113 -0.03 6.63 10.72
N ALA A 114 0.60 6.53 9.56
CA ALA A 114 1.76 5.66 9.37
C ALA A 114 2.99 6.08 10.21
N THR A 115 3.04 7.34 10.66
CA THR A 115 4.12 7.87 11.50
C THR A 115 3.93 7.59 12.99
N ASP A 116 2.75 7.11 13.39
CA ASP A 116 2.40 6.76 14.77
C ASP A 116 1.27 5.72 14.73
N VAL A 117 1.63 4.48 14.43
CA VAL A 117 0.67 3.36 14.32
C VAL A 117 0.23 2.95 15.73
N PRO A 118 -1.08 2.82 16.02
CA PRO A 118 -1.55 2.39 17.34
C PRO A 118 -0.91 1.08 17.82
N ASP A 119 -0.61 0.98 19.11
CA ASP A 119 0.10 -0.17 19.70
C ASP A 119 -0.67 -1.50 19.57
N ASP A 120 -1.99 -1.43 19.45
CA ASP A 120 -2.86 -2.59 19.25
C ASP A 120 -2.94 -3.04 17.78
N VAL A 121 -2.32 -2.29 16.85
CA VAL A 121 -2.23 -2.63 15.42
C VAL A 121 -0.90 -3.34 15.17
N VAL A 122 -0.88 -4.63 15.46
CA VAL A 122 0.32 -5.48 15.43
C VAL A 122 0.39 -6.28 14.14
N GLY A 123 1.59 -6.39 13.53
CA GLY A 123 1.84 -7.19 12.34
C GLY A 123 3.01 -6.66 11.51
N PHE A 124 3.37 -7.41 10.46
CA PHE A 124 4.37 -6.94 9.50
C PHE A 124 3.77 -5.77 8.71
N ARG A 125 4.36 -4.59 8.83
CA ARG A 125 3.87 -3.38 8.17
C ARG A 125 4.29 -3.35 6.72
N THR A 126 3.42 -2.90 5.83
CA THR A 126 3.75 -2.69 4.41
C THR A 126 3.32 -1.31 3.95
N LEU A 127 4.09 -0.73 3.04
CA LEU A 127 3.76 0.49 2.31
C LEU A 127 4.03 0.26 0.82
N PHE A 128 3.00 0.38 0.00
CA PHE A 128 3.10 0.25 -1.45
C PHE A 128 2.84 1.58 -2.13
N ALA A 129 3.79 2.07 -2.94
CA ALA A 129 3.70 3.33 -3.68
C ALA A 129 3.22 4.52 -2.83
N SER A 130 3.67 4.60 -1.59
CA SER A 130 3.21 5.63 -0.64
C SER A 130 4.34 6.25 0.18
N PHE A 131 5.49 5.60 0.30
CA PHE A 131 6.59 6.10 1.11
C PHE A 131 7.20 7.40 0.56
N HIS A 132 7.12 7.61 -0.75
CA HIS A 132 7.58 8.85 -1.39
C HIS A 132 6.73 10.08 -1.00
N HIS A 133 5.50 9.91 -0.51
CA HIS A 133 4.67 11.01 0.02
C HIS A 133 5.28 11.66 1.27
N PHE A 134 6.10 10.94 2.01
CA PHE A 134 6.66 11.40 3.28
C PHE A 134 7.96 12.17 3.10
N SER A 135 8.08 13.28 3.84
CA SER A 135 9.36 13.99 3.97
C SER A 135 10.40 13.12 4.67
N PRO A 136 11.71 13.41 4.57
CA PRO A 136 12.75 12.62 5.27
C PRO A 136 12.49 12.45 6.76
N ALA A 137 11.98 13.48 7.43
CA ALA A 137 11.64 13.41 8.85
C ALA A 137 10.47 12.46 9.14
N GLN A 138 9.41 12.52 8.31
CA GLN A 138 8.27 11.61 8.42
C GLN A 138 8.64 10.17 8.04
N ALA A 139 9.43 10.00 6.97
CA ALA A 139 9.94 8.70 6.56
C ALA A 139 10.77 8.06 7.69
N HIS A 140 11.64 8.83 8.33
CA HIS A 140 12.38 8.39 9.51
C HIS A 140 11.45 8.04 10.67
N ALA A 141 10.41 8.83 10.95
CA ALA A 141 9.42 8.54 11.99
C ALA A 141 8.69 7.21 11.76
N ILE A 142 8.27 6.93 10.51
CA ILE A 142 7.65 5.64 10.13
C ILE A 142 8.57 4.46 10.44
N LEU A 143 9.84 4.57 10.05
CA LEU A 143 10.82 3.52 10.28
C LEU A 143 11.17 3.37 11.77
N SER A 144 11.29 4.49 12.51
CA SER A 144 11.50 4.50 13.96
C SER A 144 10.37 3.84 14.72
N ASP A 145 9.11 4.16 14.37
CA ASP A 145 7.93 3.58 15.01
C ASP A 145 7.88 2.05 14.81
N ALA A 146 8.30 1.55 13.64
CA ALA A 146 8.41 0.11 13.41
C ALA A 146 9.51 -0.54 14.26
N VAL A 147 10.67 0.12 14.39
CA VAL A 147 11.81 -0.34 15.22
C VAL A 147 11.41 -0.34 16.70
N GLU A 148 10.87 0.78 17.21
CA GLU A 148 10.49 0.95 18.61
C GLU A 148 9.42 -0.06 19.04
N LYS A 149 8.44 -0.33 18.15
CA LYS A 149 7.37 -1.31 18.38
C LYS A 149 7.76 -2.74 17.97
N ARG A 150 9.02 -2.95 17.57
CA ARG A 150 9.57 -4.26 17.18
C ARG A 150 8.76 -4.98 16.09
N GLN A 151 8.12 -4.22 15.21
CA GLN A 151 7.36 -4.76 14.08
C GLN A 151 8.26 -4.87 12.85
N GLY A 152 8.02 -5.88 12.00
CA GLY A 152 8.64 -5.89 10.67
C GLY A 152 8.04 -4.80 9.80
N ILE A 153 8.80 -4.29 8.83
CA ILE A 153 8.34 -3.30 7.86
C ILE A 153 8.89 -3.58 6.47
N GLY A 154 8.02 -3.42 5.44
CA GLY A 154 8.38 -3.48 4.03
C GLY A 154 7.86 -2.25 3.30
N VAL A 155 8.75 -1.56 2.61
CA VAL A 155 8.43 -0.43 1.72
C VAL A 155 8.71 -0.85 0.29
N PHE A 156 7.75 -0.64 -0.62
CA PHE A 156 7.83 -1.06 -2.00
C PHE A 156 7.41 0.07 -2.94
N GLU A 157 8.35 0.59 -3.74
CA GLU A 157 8.13 1.71 -4.65
C GLU A 157 8.27 1.27 -6.11
N ALA A 158 7.20 1.38 -6.88
CA ALA A 158 7.21 1.13 -8.32
C ALA A 158 7.55 2.39 -9.13
N THR A 159 7.48 3.57 -8.51
CA THR A 159 7.97 4.82 -9.10
C THR A 159 9.49 4.90 -9.01
N HIS A 160 10.10 5.59 -9.97
CA HIS A 160 11.56 5.67 -10.07
C HIS A 160 12.02 7.08 -10.44
N ARG A 161 13.05 7.59 -9.78
CA ARG A 161 13.60 8.93 -10.08
C ARG A 161 14.57 8.86 -11.25
N SER A 162 14.06 8.58 -12.45
CA SER A 162 14.82 8.51 -13.70
C SER A 162 14.12 9.23 -14.84
N ALA A 163 14.88 9.63 -15.86
CA ALA A 163 14.31 10.27 -17.04
C ALA A 163 13.32 9.35 -17.77
N LEU A 164 13.59 8.05 -17.81
CA LEU A 164 12.67 7.06 -18.38
C LEU A 164 11.36 7.00 -17.63
N ALA A 165 11.38 6.98 -16.29
CA ALA A 165 10.17 6.97 -15.48
C ALA A 165 9.30 8.20 -15.74
N ILE A 166 9.92 9.39 -15.75
CA ILE A 166 9.22 10.66 -16.05
C ILE A 166 8.65 10.63 -17.48
N LEU A 167 9.40 10.13 -18.46
CA LEU A 167 8.90 10.01 -19.83
C LEU A 167 7.68 9.08 -19.92
N LEU A 168 7.68 7.97 -19.19
CA LEU A 168 6.55 7.04 -19.16
C LEU A 168 5.30 7.67 -18.54
N MET A 169 5.44 8.64 -17.61
CA MET A 169 4.28 9.34 -17.04
C MET A 169 3.49 10.11 -18.10
N PHE A 170 4.11 10.59 -19.16
CA PHE A 170 3.39 11.26 -20.26
C PHE A 170 2.42 10.35 -21.03
N LEU A 171 2.52 9.03 -20.87
CA LEU A 171 1.55 8.08 -21.40
C LEU A 171 0.30 7.93 -20.51
N THR A 172 0.40 8.30 -19.24
CA THR A 172 -0.67 8.03 -18.26
C THR A 172 -1.99 8.74 -18.59
N PRO A 173 -2.05 9.98 -19.11
CA PRO A 173 -3.33 10.58 -19.50
C PRO A 173 -4.07 9.75 -20.56
N LEU A 174 -3.35 9.23 -21.55
CA LEU A 174 -3.93 8.37 -22.57
C LEU A 174 -4.46 7.07 -21.98
N LEU A 175 -3.70 6.46 -21.08
CA LEU A 175 -4.12 5.23 -20.39
C LEU A 175 -5.35 5.48 -19.51
N VAL A 176 -5.42 6.62 -18.80
CA VAL A 176 -6.61 7.04 -18.03
C VAL A 176 -7.83 7.10 -18.95
N LEU A 177 -7.72 7.78 -20.10
CA LEU A 177 -8.82 7.91 -21.06
C LEU A 177 -9.27 6.55 -21.63
N ILE A 178 -8.34 5.66 -21.93
CA ILE A 178 -8.65 4.34 -22.47
C ILE A 178 -9.29 3.44 -21.42
N PHE A 179 -8.75 3.39 -20.20
CA PHE A 179 -9.14 2.38 -19.22
C PHE A 179 -10.26 2.79 -18.27
N THR A 180 -10.55 4.09 -18.10
CA THR A 180 -11.62 4.56 -17.21
C THR A 180 -12.98 3.88 -17.43
N PRO A 181 -13.46 3.58 -18.66
CA PRO A 181 -14.74 2.92 -18.85
C PRO A 181 -14.78 1.45 -18.35
N PHE A 182 -13.62 0.82 -18.23
CA PHE A 182 -13.50 -0.58 -17.81
C PHE A 182 -13.38 -0.75 -16.30
N ILE A 183 -13.12 0.34 -15.55
CA ILE A 183 -12.96 0.27 -14.10
C ILE A 183 -14.30 -0.01 -13.42
N ARG A 184 -14.34 -1.01 -12.55
CA ARG A 184 -15.53 -1.40 -11.80
C ARG A 184 -15.39 -1.07 -10.31
N PRO A 185 -16.48 -0.73 -9.59
CA PRO A 185 -17.87 -0.53 -10.09
C PRO A 185 -17.97 0.69 -10.99
N PHE A 186 -18.97 0.67 -11.89
CA PHE A 186 -19.25 1.84 -12.73
C PHE A 186 -19.69 3.04 -11.90
N ARG A 187 -19.02 4.19 -12.09
CA ARG A 187 -19.30 5.45 -11.36
C ARG A 187 -19.44 6.59 -12.37
N PRO A 188 -20.63 7.22 -12.53
CA PRO A 188 -20.81 8.33 -13.46
C PRO A 188 -19.89 9.53 -13.15
N SER A 189 -19.60 9.78 -11.86
CA SER A 189 -18.66 10.84 -11.43
C SER A 189 -17.27 10.63 -12.02
N ARG A 190 -16.79 9.40 -12.14
CA ARG A 190 -15.49 9.10 -12.75
C ARG A 190 -15.46 9.50 -14.22
N LEU A 191 -16.54 9.23 -14.98
CA LEU A 191 -16.64 9.68 -16.37
C LEU A 191 -16.67 11.20 -16.49
N LEU A 192 -17.39 11.88 -15.59
CA LEU A 192 -17.41 13.34 -15.53
C LEU A 192 -15.99 13.90 -15.36
N TRP A 193 -15.25 13.42 -14.33
CA TRP A 193 -13.92 13.92 -14.01
C TRP A 193 -12.82 13.45 -14.99
N THR A 194 -13.13 12.51 -15.87
CA THR A 194 -12.18 12.02 -16.88
C THR A 194 -12.43 12.66 -18.25
N TYR A 195 -13.69 12.79 -18.69
CA TYR A 195 -14.00 13.18 -20.08
C TYR A 195 -14.64 14.56 -20.23
N VAL A 196 -15.44 15.00 -19.25
CA VAL A 196 -16.12 16.30 -19.33
C VAL A 196 -15.25 17.39 -18.68
N VAL A 197 -14.77 17.13 -17.49
CA VAL A 197 -13.81 17.99 -16.79
C VAL A 197 -12.56 17.13 -16.55
N PRO A 198 -11.54 17.15 -17.43
CA PRO A 198 -10.46 16.18 -17.48
C PRO A 198 -9.44 16.37 -16.33
N VAL A 199 -9.94 16.41 -15.09
CA VAL A 199 -9.10 16.57 -13.88
C VAL A 199 -8.30 15.31 -13.63
N VAL A 200 -8.92 14.11 -13.75
CA VAL A 200 -8.24 12.83 -13.44
C VAL A 200 -7.04 12.59 -14.34
N PRO A 201 -7.09 12.71 -15.69
CA PRO A 201 -5.91 12.57 -16.53
C PRO A 201 -4.79 13.56 -16.19
N PHE A 202 -5.16 14.81 -15.86
CA PHE A 202 -4.18 15.83 -15.48
C PHE A 202 -3.52 15.52 -14.14
N VAL A 203 -4.29 15.15 -13.12
CA VAL A 203 -3.76 14.83 -11.78
C VAL A 203 -2.87 13.59 -11.84
N VAL A 204 -3.30 12.52 -12.54
CA VAL A 204 -2.47 11.31 -12.70
C VAL A 204 -1.13 11.60 -13.37
N LEU A 205 -1.11 12.49 -14.37
CA LEU A 205 0.15 12.93 -14.99
C LEU A 205 1.00 13.74 -14.02
N PHE A 206 0.42 14.76 -13.42
CA PHE A 206 1.14 15.68 -12.54
C PHE A 206 1.69 14.94 -11.33
N ASP A 207 0.83 14.24 -10.59
CA ASP A 207 1.21 13.49 -9.40
C ASP A 207 2.17 12.35 -9.74
N GLY A 208 2.00 11.66 -10.88
CA GLY A 208 2.95 10.64 -11.33
C GLY A 208 4.36 11.19 -11.59
N ILE A 209 4.50 12.40 -12.17
CA ILE A 209 5.80 13.06 -12.31
C ILE A 209 6.36 13.45 -10.94
N VAL A 210 5.52 14.01 -10.07
CA VAL A 210 5.90 14.41 -8.71
C VAL A 210 6.33 13.21 -7.89
N SER A 211 5.59 12.09 -7.93
CA SER A 211 5.96 10.83 -7.28
C SER A 211 7.32 10.32 -7.73
N CYS A 212 7.61 10.37 -9.06
CA CYS A 212 8.95 10.03 -9.57
C CYS A 212 10.05 10.91 -8.96
N LEU A 213 9.81 12.22 -8.81
CA LEU A 213 10.79 13.17 -8.26
C LEU A 213 10.95 13.04 -6.73
N ARG A 214 9.92 12.56 -6.03
CA ARG A 214 9.88 12.35 -4.57
C ARG A 214 10.44 10.99 -4.15
N THR A 215 10.42 9.97 -5.05
CA THR A 215 10.85 8.60 -4.73
C THR A 215 12.27 8.57 -4.16
N TYR A 216 12.43 7.87 -3.05
CA TYR A 216 13.73 7.59 -2.44
C TYR A 216 14.50 6.57 -3.27
N ASN A 217 15.77 6.81 -3.51
CA ASN A 217 16.66 5.81 -4.12
C ASN A 217 17.30 4.92 -3.02
N PRO A 218 17.91 3.78 -3.40
CA PRO A 218 18.53 2.88 -2.42
C PRO A 218 19.55 3.55 -1.50
N THR A 219 20.34 4.50 -2.01
CA THR A 219 21.34 5.22 -1.19
C THR A 219 20.68 6.11 -0.14
N GLU A 220 19.59 6.79 -0.48
CA GLU A 220 18.83 7.63 0.45
C GLU A 220 18.11 6.77 1.50
N LEU A 221 17.61 5.59 1.13
CA LEU A 221 17.05 4.63 2.07
C LEU A 221 18.11 4.10 3.04
N GLN A 222 19.34 3.83 2.56
CA GLN A 222 20.48 3.45 3.41
C GLN A 222 20.81 4.54 4.44
N VAL A 223 20.77 5.81 4.03
CA VAL A 223 21.00 6.94 4.97
C VAL A 223 19.90 7.00 6.03
N LEU A 224 18.63 6.84 5.64
CA LEU A 224 17.49 6.85 6.59
C LEU A 224 17.57 5.71 7.62
N THR A 225 18.08 4.55 7.21
CA THR A 225 18.16 3.38 8.10
C THR A 225 19.45 3.31 8.93
N ALA A 226 20.51 4.01 8.53
CA ALA A 226 21.81 3.95 9.18
C ALA A 226 21.76 4.37 10.66
N GLU A 227 21.01 5.43 10.97
CA GLU A 227 20.84 5.92 12.34
C GLU A 227 20.01 4.94 13.19
N LEU A 228 19.02 4.29 12.59
CA LEU A 228 18.13 3.32 13.25
C LEU A 228 18.81 1.98 13.52
N SER A 229 19.88 1.67 12.81
CA SER A 229 20.67 0.44 13.01
C SER A 229 21.60 0.55 14.23
N SER A 230 21.88 1.77 14.71
CA SER A 230 22.84 2.01 15.77
C SER A 230 22.26 1.62 17.13
N GLY A 231 22.72 0.50 17.71
CA GLY A 231 22.31 0.04 19.04
C GLY A 231 21.00 -0.75 19.09
N THR A 232 20.39 -1.03 17.95
CA THR A 232 19.19 -1.89 17.83
C THR A 232 19.54 -3.24 17.22
N GLN A 233 18.82 -4.29 17.65
CA GLN A 233 18.88 -5.61 17.01
C GLN A 233 17.85 -5.68 15.86
N TYR A 234 17.99 -4.78 14.90
CA TYR A 234 17.09 -4.66 13.75
C TYR A 234 17.91 -4.69 12.46
N GLN A 235 17.47 -5.50 11.50
CA GLN A 235 18.17 -5.69 10.23
C GLN A 235 17.43 -4.98 9.12
N TRP A 236 18.19 -4.44 8.15
CA TRP A 236 17.67 -3.78 6.97
C TRP A 236 18.20 -4.43 5.70
N GLU A 237 17.31 -4.70 4.76
CA GLU A 237 17.61 -5.15 3.41
C GLU A 237 17.04 -4.14 2.42
N ILE A 238 17.88 -3.58 1.55
CA ILE A 238 17.48 -2.58 0.55
C ILE A 238 17.96 -3.06 -0.81
N GLY A 239 17.06 -3.03 -1.79
CA GLY A 239 17.38 -3.47 -3.14
C GLY A 239 16.38 -3.04 -4.18
N GLU A 240 16.58 -3.56 -5.36
CA GLU A 240 15.70 -3.37 -6.51
C GLU A 240 15.38 -4.72 -7.13
N GLN A 241 14.11 -4.96 -7.45
CA GLN A 241 13.66 -6.17 -8.11
C GLN A 241 12.89 -5.82 -9.37
N ARG A 242 13.22 -6.48 -10.48
CA ARG A 242 12.61 -6.23 -11.79
C ARG A 242 11.89 -7.47 -12.30
N ALA A 243 10.66 -7.30 -12.80
CA ALA A 243 10.02 -8.31 -13.63
C ALA A 243 10.70 -8.34 -15.02
N GLU A 244 10.72 -9.50 -15.66
CA GLU A 244 11.42 -9.70 -16.95
C GLU A 244 11.03 -8.68 -18.03
N ARG A 245 9.76 -8.24 -18.04
CA ARG A 245 9.21 -7.32 -19.05
C ARG A 245 8.91 -5.93 -18.52
N ALA A 246 9.20 -5.65 -17.24
CA ALA A 246 8.94 -4.34 -16.67
C ALA A 246 10.01 -3.33 -17.12
N PRO A 247 9.62 -2.12 -17.55
CA PRO A 247 10.58 -1.09 -17.95
C PRO A 247 11.40 -0.57 -16.76
N LEU A 248 10.83 -0.62 -15.56
CA LEU A 248 11.42 -0.12 -14.32
C LEU A 248 11.41 -1.22 -13.25
N PRO A 249 12.41 -1.26 -12.35
CA PRO A 249 12.39 -2.13 -11.17
C PRO A 249 11.43 -1.59 -10.11
N VAL A 250 11.11 -2.43 -9.12
CA VAL A 250 10.55 -2.01 -7.85
C VAL A 250 11.70 -1.85 -6.87
N THR A 251 11.83 -0.68 -6.27
CA THR A 251 12.74 -0.45 -5.14
C THR A 251 12.08 -0.98 -3.89
N TYR A 252 12.80 -1.76 -3.09
CA TYR A 252 12.29 -2.25 -1.80
C TYR A 252 13.23 -1.94 -0.65
N LEU A 253 12.63 -1.74 0.52
CA LEU A 253 13.29 -1.72 1.81
C LEU A 253 12.54 -2.68 2.71
N LEU A 254 13.25 -3.62 3.32
CA LEU A 254 12.74 -4.52 4.34
C LEU A 254 13.50 -4.29 5.63
N GLY A 255 12.76 -4.22 6.74
CA GLY A 255 13.31 -4.11 8.06
C GLY A 255 12.61 -5.09 9.00
N TYR A 256 13.37 -5.74 9.89
CA TYR A 256 12.81 -6.67 10.88
C TYR A 256 13.75 -6.88 12.07
N PRO A 257 13.19 -7.16 13.27
CA PRO A 257 13.98 -7.48 14.43
C PRO A 257 14.74 -8.78 14.25
N THR A 258 15.96 -8.88 14.78
CA THR A 258 16.75 -10.11 14.75
C THR A 258 16.16 -11.18 15.67
N ALA A 259 16.47 -12.45 15.42
CA ALA A 259 15.94 -13.60 16.17
C ALA A 259 16.16 -13.51 17.69
N ALA A 260 17.23 -12.84 18.15
CA ALA A 260 17.52 -12.64 19.57
C ALA A 260 16.46 -11.76 20.28
N GLU A 261 15.85 -10.80 19.57
CA GLU A 261 14.81 -9.94 20.15
C GLU A 261 13.42 -10.57 20.15
N GLN A 262 13.16 -11.46 19.20
CA GLN A 262 11.84 -12.14 19.09
C GLN A 262 11.56 -13.06 20.30
N ILE A 263 12.60 -13.60 20.94
CA ILE A 263 12.46 -14.49 22.11
C ILE A 263 12.05 -13.69 23.34
N ASN A 264 12.59 -12.48 23.54
CA ASN A 264 12.31 -11.66 24.72
C ASN A 264 10.93 -10.97 24.68
N GLY A 265 10.34 -10.76 23.50
CA GLY A 265 9.01 -10.14 23.35
C GLY A 265 7.82 -11.08 23.56
N ARG A 266 8.02 -12.40 23.51
CA ARG A 266 6.93 -13.40 23.60
C ARG A 266 6.47 -13.75 25.00
N GLU A 267 7.23 -13.42 26.03
CA GLU A 267 6.84 -13.72 27.42
C GLU A 267 5.80 -12.76 28.01
N GLY A 268 5.42 -11.69 27.33
CA GLY A 268 4.50 -10.64 27.81
C GLY A 268 3.12 -10.52 27.17
N GLU A 269 2.90 -11.06 25.97
CA GLU A 269 1.66 -10.80 25.22
C GLU A 269 0.84 -12.05 24.90
N THR A 270 0.10 -12.54 25.88
CA THR A 270 -1.00 -13.47 25.65
C THR A 270 -2.29 -12.73 25.28
N ALA A 271 -2.70 -12.92 24.03
CA ALA A 271 -4.08 -13.18 23.53
C ALA A 271 -5.30 -12.36 24.01
N THR A 272 -5.19 -11.20 24.70
CA THR A 272 -6.39 -10.64 25.36
C THR A 272 -6.99 -9.38 24.73
N LEU A 273 -6.43 -8.80 23.67
CA LEU A 273 -6.90 -7.51 23.11
C LEU A 273 -7.57 -7.58 21.74
N TYR A 274 -7.52 -8.72 21.06
CA TYR A 274 -8.01 -8.82 19.67
C TYR A 274 -9.53 -8.90 19.52
N GLU A 275 -10.26 -9.29 20.58
CA GLU A 275 -11.73 -9.45 20.50
C GLU A 275 -12.53 -8.13 20.56
N ARG A 276 -11.92 -7.00 20.88
CA ARG A 276 -12.65 -5.74 21.12
C ARG A 276 -12.69 -4.75 19.98
N ARG A 277 -11.85 -4.89 18.95
CA ARG A 277 -11.78 -3.95 17.81
C ARG A 277 -12.00 -4.53 16.42
N SER A 278 -12.15 -5.84 16.27
CA SER A 278 -12.77 -6.39 15.07
C SER A 278 -14.19 -5.84 15.02
N VAL A 279 -14.35 -4.73 14.32
CA VAL A 279 -15.67 -4.15 14.05
C VAL A 279 -16.54 -5.30 13.56
N ASN A 280 -17.58 -5.59 14.29
CA ASN A 280 -18.59 -6.58 14.04
C ASN A 280 -18.95 -6.71 12.55
N PHE A 281 -18.19 -7.46 11.83
CA PHE A 281 -18.49 -7.89 10.46
C PHE A 281 -19.83 -8.65 10.44
N SER A 282 -20.20 -9.26 11.56
CA SER A 282 -21.48 -9.95 11.73
C SER A 282 -22.70 -9.03 11.81
N LEU A 283 -22.58 -7.77 12.21
CA LEU A 283 -23.73 -6.87 12.39
C LEU A 283 -24.05 -6.02 11.15
N CYS A 284 -23.11 -5.85 10.21
CA CYS A 284 -23.39 -5.15 8.95
C CYS A 284 -24.00 -6.05 7.85
N ILE A 285 -23.94 -7.38 7.98
CA ILE A 285 -24.44 -8.31 6.96
C ILE A 285 -25.97 -8.53 7.09
N SER A 286 -26.58 -8.21 8.22
CA SER A 286 -28.02 -8.46 8.43
C SER A 286 -28.97 -7.49 7.68
N GLY A 287 -28.45 -6.50 6.96
CA GLY A 287 -29.25 -5.51 6.23
C GLY A 287 -29.19 -5.60 4.70
N PHE A 288 -28.35 -6.45 4.12
CA PHE A 288 -28.22 -6.55 2.66
C PHE A 288 -28.49 -7.98 2.20
N ALA A 289 -29.68 -8.23 1.67
CA ALA A 289 -29.97 -9.45 0.92
C ALA A 289 -29.07 -9.46 -0.34
N PRO A 290 -28.32 -10.54 -0.60
CA PRO A 290 -27.45 -10.59 -1.75
C PRO A 290 -28.30 -10.67 -3.02
N ARG A 291 -28.36 -9.62 -3.81
CA ARG A 291 -28.59 -9.77 -5.23
C ARG A 291 -27.37 -10.48 -5.78
N HIS A 292 -27.55 -11.59 -6.47
CA HIS A 292 -26.52 -12.36 -7.15
C HIS A 292 -25.59 -11.43 -7.95
N LEU A 293 -24.44 -11.09 -7.37
CA LEU A 293 -23.34 -10.43 -8.07
C LEU A 293 -22.51 -11.54 -8.71
N ASP A 294 -22.57 -11.61 -10.04
CA ASP A 294 -21.70 -12.47 -10.83
C ASP A 294 -20.23 -12.10 -10.52
N ARG A 295 -19.49 -13.01 -9.92
CA ARG A 295 -18.09 -12.82 -9.52
C ARG A 295 -17.19 -12.48 -10.72
N SER A 296 -17.55 -12.97 -11.92
CA SER A 296 -16.80 -12.70 -13.16
C SER A 296 -16.90 -11.23 -13.61
N ALA A 297 -18.00 -10.54 -13.30
CA ALA A 297 -18.20 -9.15 -13.69
C ALA A 297 -17.60 -8.12 -12.71
N ALA A 298 -17.07 -8.57 -11.56
CA ALA A 298 -16.53 -7.68 -10.54
C ALA A 298 -15.03 -7.34 -10.73
N ILE A 299 -14.35 -8.09 -11.60
CA ILE A 299 -12.88 -7.99 -11.81
C ILE A 299 -12.54 -7.36 -13.17
N LEU A 300 -13.49 -7.35 -14.12
CA LEU A 300 -13.33 -6.67 -15.42
C LEU A 300 -13.72 -5.19 -15.37
#